data_f909d8ee2c71ed3d57655321b104cf3f
#
_entry.id   f909d8ee2c71ed3d57655321b104cf3f
#
_cell.length_a   1.000
_cell.length_b   1.000
_cell.length_c   1.000
_cell.angle_alpha   90.00
_cell.angle_beta   90.00
_cell.angle_gamma   90.00
#
_symmetry.space_group_name_H-M   'P 1'
#
loop_
_entity.id
_entity.type
_entity.pdbx_description
1 polymer ?
#
loop_
_entity_poly.entity_id
_entity_poly.type
_entity_poly.pdbx_seq_one_letter_code
_entity_poly.pdbx_strand_id
1 'polypeptide(L)'
;QPNIRKPSEVMKLERMGSFHPSRLSFSRILIRKMIQQKTRISCSRWKMDKNGFGNAVYQLNLFGKNLALIAFSNHIETSQRTDRVIASAWDTSFALFDGVPSISDIERLKTQLPFQEAGRYKNTELVLSRANKSVRMFELVAQSLSEGKQPPSELINDIGYLMRTTAVYGNGKFGIDDRKNHSDLSDFSVPFQLEMLTVYLIRGFSLDLVNHIAKARNPKKFVPLDKKIQRYLGIGNATGLGMAPFLVKHPVLLNNWFQVRETALSRMIDLAELSKEKAERLIELTFRVKAFINSWNTDDDRQKKRIDILKAEWVSLINEFTLEKLLKINALKNIFNGSKNYSTECQELIVSLFLEVGGDL
;
A
#
# COMPACT_ATOMS: atom_id res chain seq x y z
N GLN A 1 -3.31 -29.28 8.79
CA GLN A 1 -2.56 -28.05 9.05
C GLN A 1 -2.02 -27.53 7.72
N PRO A 2 -2.08 -26.22 7.44
CA PRO A 2 -1.51 -25.67 6.21
C PRO A 2 0.00 -25.96 6.15
N ASN A 3 0.47 -26.36 4.98
CA ASN A 3 1.88 -26.67 4.75
C ASN A 3 2.65 -25.35 4.55
N ILE A 4 2.96 -24.68 5.66
CA ILE A 4 3.61 -23.35 5.68
C ILE A 4 5.12 -23.55 5.55
N ARG A 5 5.76 -22.78 4.67
CA ARG A 5 7.22 -22.73 4.57
C ARG A 5 7.84 -22.32 5.92
N LYS A 6 9.02 -22.86 6.22
CA LYS A 6 9.68 -22.59 7.50
C LYS A 6 10.06 -21.10 7.65
N PRO A 7 9.96 -20.51 8.85
CA PRO A 7 10.40 -19.13 9.07
C PRO A 7 11.83 -18.85 8.60
N SER A 8 12.75 -19.81 8.81
CA SER A 8 14.14 -19.70 8.35
C SER A 8 14.28 -19.60 6.81
N GLU A 9 13.28 -20.05 6.07
CA GLU A 9 13.25 -19.94 4.61
C GLU A 9 12.62 -18.61 4.17
N VAL A 10 11.47 -18.23 4.73
CA VAL A 10 10.70 -17.08 4.28
C VAL A 10 11.18 -15.75 4.84
N MET A 11 11.87 -15.77 6.00
CA MET A 11 12.40 -14.58 6.67
C MET A 11 13.75 -14.11 6.11
N LYS A 12 14.18 -14.60 4.97
CA LYS A 12 15.34 -14.08 4.24
C LYS A 12 15.02 -12.74 3.61
N LEU A 13 15.99 -11.81 3.59
CA LEU A 13 15.80 -10.46 3.04
C LEU A 13 15.31 -10.48 1.60
N GLU A 14 15.80 -11.41 0.79
CA GLU A 14 15.40 -11.59 -0.60
C GLU A 14 13.92 -11.93 -0.76
N ARG A 15 13.33 -12.64 0.22
CA ARG A 15 11.92 -13.01 0.23
C ARG A 15 11.03 -11.96 0.89
N MET A 16 11.60 -11.11 1.75
CA MET A 16 10.86 -10.18 2.61
C MET A 16 10.44 -8.88 1.94
N GLY A 17 10.47 -8.81 0.64
CA GLY A 17 9.96 -7.67 -0.07
C GLY A 17 10.98 -6.56 -0.33
N SER A 18 12.29 -6.84 -0.22
CA SER A 18 13.28 -6.10 -1.00
C SER A 18 12.98 -6.26 -2.50
N PHE A 19 12.27 -7.33 -2.85
CA PHE A 19 11.79 -7.61 -4.19
C PHE A 19 10.35 -7.09 -4.37
N HIS A 20 10.20 -6.09 -5.24
CA HIS A 20 8.98 -5.30 -5.39
C HIS A 20 7.68 -6.09 -5.73
N PRO A 21 7.66 -7.12 -6.62
CA PRO A 21 6.44 -7.85 -6.95
C PRO A 21 5.81 -8.56 -5.77
N SER A 22 6.62 -9.13 -4.88
CA SER A 22 6.13 -9.82 -3.68
C SER A 22 5.34 -8.90 -2.74
N ARG A 23 5.73 -7.63 -2.63
CA ARG A 23 5.02 -6.63 -1.82
C ARG A 23 3.71 -6.20 -2.43
N LEU A 24 3.68 -6.01 -3.74
CA LEU A 24 2.51 -5.50 -4.44
C LEU A 24 1.35 -6.48 -4.41
N SER A 25 1.60 -7.77 -4.60
CA SER A 25 0.53 -8.78 -4.58
C SER A 25 -0.19 -8.79 -3.23
N PHE A 26 0.56 -8.67 -2.14
CA PHE A 26 0.00 -8.62 -0.81
C PHE A 26 -0.84 -7.37 -0.54
N SER A 27 -0.33 -6.20 -0.94
CA SER A 27 -1.05 -4.93 -0.79
C SER A 27 -2.35 -4.89 -1.61
N ARG A 28 -2.41 -5.58 -2.74
CA ARG A 28 -3.60 -5.64 -3.59
C ARG A 28 -4.78 -6.36 -2.98
N ILE A 29 -4.56 -7.20 -1.97
CA ILE A 29 -5.65 -7.90 -1.29
C ILE A 29 -6.64 -6.92 -0.67
N LEU A 30 -6.16 -5.89 0.03
CA LEU A 30 -7.01 -4.85 0.58
C LEU A 30 -7.86 -4.18 -0.53
N ILE A 31 -7.22 -3.82 -1.64
CA ILE A 31 -7.91 -3.17 -2.77
C ILE A 31 -8.97 -4.10 -3.37
N ARG A 32 -8.67 -5.38 -3.55
CA ARG A 32 -9.66 -6.36 -4.03
C ARG A 32 -10.87 -6.46 -3.09
N LYS A 33 -10.63 -6.56 -1.79
CA LYS A 33 -11.71 -6.57 -0.79
C LYS A 33 -12.57 -5.32 -0.85
N MET A 34 -11.96 -4.15 -0.97
CA MET A 34 -12.68 -2.89 -1.12
C MET A 34 -13.54 -2.87 -2.40
N ILE A 35 -13.02 -3.39 -3.51
CA ILE A 35 -13.77 -3.49 -4.77
C ILE A 35 -14.94 -4.47 -4.65
N GLN A 36 -14.71 -5.67 -4.11
CA GLN A 36 -15.74 -6.69 -3.92
C GLN A 36 -16.91 -6.17 -3.07
N GLN A 37 -16.60 -5.41 -2.03
CA GLN A 37 -17.61 -4.81 -1.14
C GLN A 37 -18.19 -3.51 -1.68
N LYS A 38 -17.77 -3.07 -2.88
CA LYS A 38 -18.18 -1.78 -3.46
C LYS A 38 -17.99 -0.61 -2.48
N THR A 39 -16.90 -0.66 -1.72
CA THR A 39 -16.59 0.36 -0.70
C THR A 39 -16.53 1.74 -1.34
N ARG A 40 -17.31 2.65 -0.79
CA ARG A 40 -17.30 4.06 -1.18
C ARG A 40 -16.61 4.88 -0.11
N ILE A 41 -15.72 5.77 -0.54
CA ILE A 41 -15.05 6.73 0.32
C ILE A 41 -15.68 8.08 0.03
N SER A 42 -16.16 8.74 1.09
CA SER A 42 -16.77 10.08 1.00
C SER A 42 -16.04 11.05 1.92
N CYS A 43 -15.79 12.26 1.43
CA CYS A 43 -15.30 13.35 2.27
C CYS A 43 -16.51 14.01 2.96
N SER A 44 -16.73 13.70 4.24
CA SER A 44 -17.87 14.22 5.02
C SER A 44 -17.59 15.59 5.65
N ARG A 45 -16.31 15.99 5.72
CA ARG A 45 -15.88 17.27 6.24
C ARG A 45 -14.64 17.73 5.53
N TRP A 46 -14.67 18.98 5.04
CA TRP A 46 -13.52 19.66 4.46
C TRP A 46 -13.50 21.10 4.98
N LYS A 47 -12.66 21.37 5.96
CA LYS A 47 -12.44 22.69 6.54
C LYS A 47 -10.99 23.08 6.41
N MET A 48 -10.60 23.43 5.18
CA MET A 48 -9.26 23.90 4.83
C MET A 48 -9.33 25.35 4.39
N ASP A 49 -8.35 26.17 4.83
CA ASP A 49 -8.15 27.50 4.30
C ASP A 49 -7.52 27.46 2.88
N LYS A 50 -7.34 28.62 2.27
CA LYS A 50 -6.74 28.75 0.93
C LYS A 50 -5.32 28.19 0.82
N ASN A 51 -4.60 28.06 1.93
CA ASN A 51 -3.25 27.51 2.00
C ASN A 51 -3.25 26.03 2.33
N GLY A 52 -4.44 25.43 2.51
CA GLY A 52 -4.61 24.04 2.85
C GLY A 52 -4.33 23.71 4.31
N PHE A 53 -4.50 24.67 5.22
CA PHE A 53 -4.44 24.41 6.67
C PHE A 53 -5.83 24.22 7.23
N GLY A 54 -5.98 23.22 8.11
CA GLY A 54 -7.27 22.89 8.69
C GLY A 54 -7.46 21.40 8.92
N ASN A 55 -8.69 20.91 8.71
CA ASN A 55 -9.00 19.50 8.90
C ASN A 55 -10.00 18.97 7.85
N ALA A 56 -9.90 17.67 7.61
CA ALA A 56 -10.82 16.91 6.76
C ALA A 56 -11.18 15.58 7.41
N VAL A 57 -12.35 15.04 7.05
CA VAL A 57 -12.80 13.72 7.48
C VAL A 57 -13.30 12.94 6.27
N TYR A 58 -12.71 11.77 6.06
CA TYR A 58 -13.15 10.80 5.05
C TYR A 58 -13.82 9.64 5.74
N GLN A 59 -14.99 9.26 5.27
CA GLN A 59 -15.77 8.15 5.82
C GLN A 59 -15.89 7.03 4.79
N LEU A 60 -15.85 5.81 5.27
CA LEU A 60 -16.10 4.60 4.48
C LEU A 60 -16.74 3.52 5.35
N ASN A 61 -17.43 2.59 4.69
CA ASN A 61 -17.84 1.34 5.31
C ASN A 61 -17.02 0.20 4.68
N LEU A 62 -16.39 -0.60 5.52
CA LEU A 62 -15.62 -1.76 5.09
C LEU A 62 -15.87 -2.91 6.08
N PHE A 63 -16.25 -4.08 5.58
CA PHE A 63 -16.67 -5.24 6.38
C PHE A 63 -17.82 -4.94 7.37
N GLY A 64 -18.78 -4.10 6.94
CA GLY A 64 -19.89 -3.69 7.81
C GLY A 64 -19.53 -2.66 8.88
N LYS A 65 -18.24 -2.25 8.96
CA LYS A 65 -17.78 -1.25 9.92
C LYS A 65 -17.66 0.13 9.29
N ASN A 66 -18.13 1.13 10.01
CA ASN A 66 -17.89 2.52 9.68
C ASN A 66 -16.51 2.91 10.19
N LEU A 67 -15.68 3.42 9.30
CA LEU A 67 -14.35 3.92 9.60
C LEU A 67 -14.22 5.35 9.10
N ALA A 68 -13.42 6.16 9.76
CA ALA A 68 -13.13 7.52 9.33
C ALA A 68 -11.63 7.84 9.39
N LEU A 69 -11.08 8.41 8.32
CA LEU A 69 -9.78 9.08 8.39
C LEU A 69 -10.01 10.54 8.78
N ILE A 70 -9.46 10.95 9.90
CA ILE A 70 -9.40 12.35 10.32
C ILE A 70 -8.01 12.86 9.96
N ALA A 71 -7.95 13.93 9.18
CA ALA A 71 -6.72 14.54 8.70
C ALA A 71 -6.61 15.98 9.23
N PHE A 72 -5.45 16.33 9.74
CA PHE A 72 -5.08 17.69 10.12
C PHE A 72 -3.91 18.17 9.30
N SER A 73 -4.00 19.36 8.74
CA SER A 73 -2.91 20.02 8.04
C SER A 73 -2.59 21.32 8.76
N ASN A 74 -1.33 21.45 9.18
CA ASN A 74 -0.85 22.54 10.00
C ASN A 74 0.27 23.30 9.28
N HIS A 75 0.48 24.55 9.67
CA HIS A 75 1.66 25.29 9.26
C HIS A 75 2.88 24.77 10.03
N ILE A 76 3.94 24.52 9.30
CA ILE A 76 5.30 24.36 9.86
C ILE A 76 6.25 25.23 9.03
N GLU A 77 7.33 25.67 9.65
CA GLU A 77 8.39 26.38 8.94
C GLU A 77 8.97 25.51 7.83
N THR A 78 9.23 26.09 6.67
CA THR A 78 9.74 25.34 5.50
C THR A 78 11.06 24.64 5.82
N SER A 79 11.90 25.23 6.66
CA SER A 79 13.18 24.67 7.12
C SER A 79 13.03 23.39 7.96
N GLN A 80 11.88 23.19 8.59
CA GLN A 80 11.56 22.00 9.39
C GLN A 80 11.00 20.85 8.56
N ARG A 81 10.52 21.16 7.34
CA ARG A 81 9.99 20.12 6.43
C ARG A 81 11.12 19.31 5.83
N THR A 82 10.97 18.01 5.81
CA THR A 82 11.98 17.09 5.26
C THR A 82 11.33 15.91 4.55
N ASP A 83 12.02 15.40 3.54
CA ASP A 83 11.70 14.13 2.86
C ASP A 83 12.36 12.93 3.55
N ARG A 84 12.97 13.09 4.72
CA ARG A 84 13.51 11.99 5.51
C ARG A 84 12.40 11.15 6.15
N VAL A 85 12.71 9.90 6.43
CA VAL A 85 11.78 8.98 7.12
C VAL A 85 11.53 9.41 8.57
N ILE A 86 12.54 9.96 9.21
CA ILE A 86 12.45 10.50 10.56
C ILE A 86 12.50 12.02 10.46
N ALA A 87 11.48 12.68 10.98
CA ALA A 87 11.36 14.13 11.04
C ALA A 87 11.06 14.59 12.47
N SER A 88 11.43 15.80 12.79
CA SER A 88 11.16 16.45 14.09
C SER A 88 9.83 17.21 14.08
N ALA A 89 9.34 17.60 12.89
CA ALA A 89 8.10 18.31 12.70
C ALA A 89 7.27 17.72 11.54
N TRP A 90 5.96 17.89 11.63
CA TRP A 90 4.99 17.29 10.71
C TRP A 90 3.98 18.33 10.28
N ASP A 91 3.84 18.50 8.97
CA ASP A 91 2.80 19.40 8.46
C ASP A 91 1.42 18.75 8.36
N THR A 92 1.36 17.41 8.49
CA THR A 92 0.09 16.69 8.53
C THR A 92 0.11 15.57 9.56
N SER A 93 -1.01 15.37 10.22
CA SER A 93 -1.24 14.25 11.12
C SER A 93 -2.62 13.63 10.89
N PHE A 94 -2.74 12.33 11.15
CA PHE A 94 -3.90 11.54 10.80
C PHE A 94 -4.26 10.57 11.91
N ALA A 95 -5.56 10.32 12.05
CA ALA A 95 -6.08 9.20 12.81
C ALA A 95 -7.08 8.41 11.96
N LEU A 96 -6.91 7.08 11.88
CA LEU A 96 -7.99 6.19 11.47
C LEU A 96 -8.85 5.92 12.71
N PHE A 97 -10.11 6.27 12.61
CA PHE A 97 -11.07 6.27 13.71
C PHE A 97 -12.12 5.18 13.49
N ASP A 98 -12.46 4.45 14.56
CA ASP A 98 -13.54 3.49 14.56
C ASP A 98 -14.89 4.19 14.74
N GLY A 99 -15.76 4.10 13.74
CA GLY A 99 -17.04 4.78 13.71
C GLY A 99 -17.01 6.16 13.04
N VAL A 100 -18.02 6.97 13.38
CA VAL A 100 -18.19 8.36 12.90
C VAL A 100 -17.72 9.32 14.00
N PRO A 101 -16.65 10.10 13.76
CA PRO A 101 -16.14 11.02 14.79
C PRO A 101 -17.11 12.16 15.06
N SER A 102 -17.30 12.47 16.32
CA SER A 102 -18.00 13.69 16.77
C SER A 102 -17.11 14.92 16.60
N ILE A 103 -17.70 16.12 16.70
CA ILE A 103 -16.93 17.37 16.69
C ILE A 103 -15.95 17.39 17.88
N SER A 104 -16.36 16.91 19.04
CA SER A 104 -15.49 16.84 20.22
C SER A 104 -14.32 15.88 20.03
N ASP A 105 -14.49 14.77 19.29
CA ASP A 105 -13.37 13.88 18.95
C ASP A 105 -12.38 14.57 18.03
N ILE A 106 -12.86 15.31 17.04
CA ILE A 106 -12.00 16.04 16.10
C ILE A 106 -11.19 17.10 16.85
N GLU A 107 -11.82 17.91 17.72
CA GLU A 107 -11.10 18.94 18.48
C GLU A 107 -10.10 18.35 19.47
N ARG A 108 -10.46 17.24 20.13
CA ARG A 108 -9.53 16.50 20.98
C ARG A 108 -8.32 16.00 20.19
N LEU A 109 -8.55 15.33 19.08
CA LEU A 109 -7.47 14.79 18.24
C LEU A 109 -6.58 15.88 17.66
N LYS A 110 -7.13 17.05 17.32
CA LYS A 110 -6.36 18.19 16.84
C LYS A 110 -5.26 18.61 17.83
N THR A 111 -5.55 18.57 19.13
CA THR A 111 -4.58 18.93 20.17
C THR A 111 -3.67 17.79 20.57
N GLN A 112 -4.14 16.55 20.54
CA GLN A 112 -3.42 15.39 21.07
C GLN A 112 -2.50 14.71 20.04
N LEU A 113 -2.93 14.61 18.76
CA LEU A 113 -2.20 13.89 17.73
C LEU A 113 -0.74 14.34 17.52
N PRO A 114 -0.42 15.64 17.50
CA PRO A 114 0.95 16.09 17.31
C PRO A 114 1.93 15.59 18.38
N PHE A 115 1.44 15.32 19.57
CA PHE A 115 2.25 14.91 20.72
C PHE A 115 2.16 13.41 21.04
N GLN A 116 1.32 12.69 20.33
CA GLN A 116 1.06 11.27 20.63
C GLN A 116 2.13 10.38 20.05
N GLU A 117 3.13 10.07 20.87
CA GLU A 117 4.27 9.23 20.48
C GLU A 117 4.20 7.80 21.04
N ALA A 118 3.53 7.63 22.16
CA ALA A 118 3.49 6.37 22.90
C ALA A 118 2.26 5.51 22.63
N GLY A 119 1.49 5.79 21.58
CA GLY A 119 0.27 5.09 21.25
C GLY A 119 -0.98 5.99 21.33
N ARG A 120 -2.15 5.38 21.27
CA ARG A 120 -3.41 6.07 21.27
C ARG A 120 -3.89 6.40 22.70
N TYR A 121 -4.69 7.45 22.80
CA TYR A 121 -5.37 7.79 24.06
C TYR A 121 -6.69 7.02 24.25
N LYS A 122 -7.37 6.63 23.17
CA LYS A 122 -8.65 5.90 23.21
C LYS A 122 -8.64 4.73 22.23
N ASN A 123 -9.45 3.72 22.52
CA ASN A 123 -9.62 2.53 21.66
C ASN A 123 -10.24 2.83 20.30
N THR A 124 -10.94 3.95 20.16
CA THR A 124 -11.48 4.42 18.88
C THR A 124 -10.41 4.88 17.87
N GLU A 125 -9.19 5.10 18.32
CA GLU A 125 -8.07 5.49 17.45
C GLU A 125 -7.32 4.23 16.99
N LEU A 126 -7.67 3.71 15.82
CA LEU A 126 -7.13 2.44 15.35
C LEU A 126 -5.70 2.58 14.82
N VAL A 127 -5.43 3.65 14.07
CA VAL A 127 -4.12 3.92 13.50
C VAL A 127 -3.82 5.41 13.59
N LEU A 128 -2.61 5.74 13.99
CA LEU A 128 -2.09 7.11 14.00
C LEU A 128 -0.98 7.24 12.96
N SER A 129 -0.98 8.33 12.22
CA SER A 129 0.02 8.57 11.18
C SER A 129 0.39 10.04 11.09
N ARG A 130 1.59 10.28 10.58
CA ARG A 130 2.13 11.61 10.29
C ARG A 130 2.75 11.61 8.91
N ALA A 131 2.69 12.74 8.22
CA ALA A 131 3.34 12.90 6.94
C ALA A 131 3.78 14.33 6.73
N ASN A 132 4.78 14.51 5.86
CA ASN A 132 5.19 15.80 5.34
C ASN A 132 4.88 15.88 3.85
N LYS A 133 4.45 17.05 3.39
CA LYS A 133 4.42 17.40 1.97
C LYS A 133 5.83 17.25 1.41
N SER A 134 5.97 16.65 0.24
CA SER A 134 7.29 16.52 -0.39
C SER A 134 7.91 17.90 -0.61
N VAL A 135 9.10 18.10 -0.06
CA VAL A 135 9.83 19.37 -0.18
C VAL A 135 10.09 19.72 -1.64
N ARG A 136 10.37 18.69 -2.46
CA ARG A 136 10.78 18.87 -3.86
C ARG A 136 9.61 18.92 -4.84
N MET A 137 8.47 18.33 -4.50
CA MET A 137 7.42 18.07 -5.47
C MET A 137 6.09 18.77 -5.15
N PHE A 138 5.66 18.80 -3.89
CA PHE A 138 4.28 19.20 -3.55
C PHE A 138 3.94 20.59 -4.05
N GLU A 139 4.83 21.55 -3.81
CA GLU A 139 4.63 22.96 -4.18
C GLU A 139 4.68 23.16 -5.71
N LEU A 140 5.61 22.48 -6.39
CA LEU A 140 5.70 22.56 -7.86
C LEU A 140 4.48 21.96 -8.55
N VAL A 141 3.91 20.87 -8.00
CA VAL A 141 2.65 20.31 -8.49
C VAL A 141 1.50 21.31 -8.28
N ALA A 142 1.36 21.86 -7.07
CA ALA A 142 0.32 22.84 -6.77
C ALA A 142 0.39 24.05 -7.70
N GLN A 143 1.58 24.56 -7.97
CA GLN A 143 1.80 25.66 -8.90
C GLN A 143 1.43 25.26 -10.33
N SER A 144 1.96 24.16 -10.86
CA SER A 144 1.64 23.69 -12.22
C SER A 144 0.13 23.60 -12.45
N LEU A 145 -0.58 22.96 -11.52
CA LEU A 145 -2.04 22.80 -11.60
C LEU A 145 -2.77 24.15 -11.55
N SER A 146 -2.29 25.11 -10.76
CA SER A 146 -2.86 26.46 -10.69
C SER A 146 -2.66 27.26 -11.98
N GLU A 147 -1.62 26.94 -12.76
CA GLU A 147 -1.32 27.54 -14.06
C GLU A 147 -2.04 26.85 -15.23
N GLY A 148 -2.82 25.80 -14.98
CA GLY A 148 -3.51 25.04 -16.01
C GLY A 148 -2.64 23.98 -16.69
N LYS A 149 -1.57 23.55 -16.05
CA LYS A 149 -0.61 22.59 -16.59
C LYS A 149 -0.48 21.35 -15.69
N GLN A 150 -0.07 20.25 -16.29
CA GLN A 150 0.37 19.09 -15.51
C GLN A 150 1.85 19.24 -15.11
N PRO A 151 2.27 18.68 -13.97
CA PRO A 151 3.68 18.70 -13.57
C PRO A 151 4.56 17.91 -14.56
N PRO A 152 5.85 18.28 -14.72
CA PRO A 152 6.78 17.57 -15.60
C PRO A 152 6.93 16.09 -15.21
N SER A 153 7.03 15.21 -16.22
CA SER A 153 7.18 13.76 -16.03
C SER A 153 8.45 13.38 -15.27
N GLU A 154 9.54 14.10 -15.52
CA GLU A 154 10.84 13.90 -14.86
C GLU A 154 10.72 14.09 -13.34
N LEU A 155 10.05 15.16 -12.91
CA LEU A 155 9.79 15.43 -11.48
C LEU A 155 8.99 14.29 -10.83
N ILE A 156 7.98 13.77 -11.53
CA ILE A 156 7.13 12.69 -11.03
C ILE A 156 7.93 11.38 -10.90
N ASN A 157 8.78 11.09 -11.89
CA ASN A 157 9.62 9.90 -11.90
C ASN A 157 10.64 9.90 -10.76
N ASP A 158 11.25 11.05 -10.48
CA ASP A 158 12.31 11.17 -9.47
C ASP A 158 11.81 11.06 -8.03
N ILE A 159 10.56 11.46 -7.77
CA ILE A 159 10.07 11.63 -6.41
C ILE A 159 8.99 10.60 -6.04
N GLY A 160 8.02 10.37 -6.92
CA GLY A 160 7.01 9.31 -6.79
C GLY A 160 5.97 9.47 -5.66
N TYR A 161 5.89 10.62 -4.98
CA TYR A 161 4.89 10.86 -3.92
C TYR A 161 4.63 12.37 -3.67
N LEU A 162 3.38 12.73 -3.42
CA LEU A 162 2.99 14.10 -3.01
C LEU A 162 3.32 14.36 -1.54
N MET A 163 3.02 13.38 -0.69
CA MET A 163 3.30 13.42 0.74
C MET A 163 4.04 12.16 1.15
N ARG A 164 5.07 12.33 1.97
CA ARG A 164 5.80 11.21 2.55
C ARG A 164 5.20 10.87 3.90
N THR A 165 4.60 9.70 4.00
CA THR A 165 4.19 9.13 5.27
C THR A 165 5.43 8.67 6.01
N THR A 166 5.69 9.26 7.15
CA THR A 166 6.92 9.03 7.90
C THR A 166 6.72 8.17 9.13
N ALA A 167 5.49 8.10 9.63
CA ALA A 167 5.10 7.22 10.71
C ALA A 167 3.67 6.75 10.49
N VAL A 168 3.46 5.44 10.59
CA VAL A 168 2.15 4.81 10.69
C VAL A 168 2.23 3.88 11.88
N TYR A 169 1.39 4.14 12.85
CA TYR A 169 1.28 3.34 14.05
C TYR A 169 -0.10 2.70 14.06
N GLY A 170 -0.15 1.40 14.22
CA GLY A 170 -1.37 0.74 14.57
C GLY A 170 -1.73 1.03 16.03
N ASN A 171 -2.27 0.06 16.66
CA ASN A 171 -2.68 0.11 18.03
C ASN A 171 -1.47 0.03 18.97
N GLY A 172 -0.87 1.16 19.29
CA GLY A 172 0.31 1.26 20.14
C GLY A 172 1.54 1.74 19.38
N LYS A 173 2.68 1.80 20.10
CA LYS A 173 3.93 2.25 19.55
C LYS A 173 4.43 1.25 18.50
N PHE A 174 4.76 1.73 17.29
CA PHE A 174 5.25 0.93 16.16
C PHE A 174 4.24 -0.02 15.53
N GLY A 175 2.95 0.25 15.64
CA GLY A 175 1.93 -0.55 14.99
C GLY A 175 1.77 -1.97 15.56
N ILE A 176 2.24 -2.20 16.78
CA ILE A 176 1.93 -3.44 17.49
C ILE A 176 0.47 -3.40 17.84
N ASP A 177 -0.27 -4.25 17.19
CA ASP A 177 -1.70 -4.32 17.36
C ASP A 177 -2.07 -5.03 18.64
N ASP A 178 -2.86 -4.36 19.45
CA ASP A 178 -3.53 -4.93 20.59
C ASP A 178 -4.91 -5.47 20.19
N ARG A 179 -4.98 -6.22 19.09
CA ARG A 179 -6.20 -6.75 18.49
C ARG A 179 -6.98 -7.66 19.42
N LYS A 180 -6.33 -8.25 20.40
CA LYS A 180 -6.99 -9.06 21.42
C LYS A 180 -8.11 -8.30 22.12
N ASN A 181 -7.99 -6.97 22.16
CA ASN A 181 -8.98 -6.08 22.76
C ASN A 181 -10.02 -5.56 21.75
N HIS A 182 -9.92 -5.94 20.47
CA HIS A 182 -10.82 -5.55 19.39
C HIS A 182 -11.39 -6.78 18.68
N SER A 183 -12.16 -7.59 19.41
CA SER A 183 -12.81 -8.80 18.86
C SER A 183 -13.70 -8.52 17.66
N ASP A 184 -14.21 -7.31 17.55
CA ASP A 184 -15.07 -6.83 16.48
C ASP A 184 -14.31 -6.42 15.20
N LEU A 185 -12.97 -6.40 15.23
CA LEU A 185 -12.10 -6.16 14.06
C LEU A 185 -11.55 -7.45 13.45
N SER A 186 -12.11 -8.62 13.81
CA SER A 186 -11.69 -9.94 13.30
C SER A 186 -11.73 -10.07 11.78
N ASP A 187 -12.60 -9.29 11.10
CA ASP A 187 -12.72 -9.28 9.65
C ASP A 187 -11.50 -8.65 8.95
N PHE A 188 -10.70 -7.89 9.67
CA PHE A 188 -9.39 -7.45 9.22
C PHE A 188 -8.36 -8.54 9.53
N SER A 189 -8.43 -9.63 8.79
CA SER A 189 -7.62 -10.84 9.01
C SER A 189 -6.11 -10.64 8.81
N VAL A 190 -5.72 -9.56 8.13
CA VAL A 190 -4.33 -9.17 7.94
C VAL A 190 -3.93 -8.18 9.01
N PRO A 191 -2.87 -8.44 9.80
CA PRO A 191 -2.50 -7.63 10.95
C PRO A 191 -2.37 -6.12 10.70
N PHE A 192 -2.00 -5.70 9.50
CA PHE A 192 -1.79 -4.30 9.15
C PHE A 192 -2.69 -3.80 8.02
N GLN A 193 -3.87 -4.44 7.82
CA GLN A 193 -4.84 -3.93 6.83
C GLN A 193 -5.31 -2.52 7.17
N LEU A 194 -5.48 -2.21 8.46
CA LEU A 194 -5.86 -0.88 8.91
C LEU A 194 -4.77 0.15 8.62
N GLU A 195 -3.51 -0.21 8.80
CA GLU A 195 -2.38 0.67 8.44
C GLU A 195 -2.30 0.88 6.92
N MET A 196 -2.50 -0.17 6.13
CA MET A 196 -2.56 -0.05 4.67
C MET A 196 -3.75 0.81 4.23
N LEU A 197 -4.92 0.63 4.83
CA LEU A 197 -6.09 1.46 4.58
C LEU A 197 -5.81 2.93 4.91
N THR A 198 -5.15 3.18 6.05
CA THR A 198 -4.74 4.53 6.45
C THR A 198 -3.85 5.17 5.38
N VAL A 199 -2.83 4.47 4.89
CA VAL A 199 -1.95 4.99 3.82
C VAL A 199 -2.73 5.22 2.52
N TYR A 200 -3.63 4.32 2.17
CA TYR A 200 -4.50 4.48 1.00
C TYR A 200 -5.32 5.79 1.07
N LEU A 201 -5.94 6.04 2.21
CA LEU A 201 -6.73 7.25 2.45
C LEU A 201 -5.85 8.51 2.50
N ILE A 202 -4.67 8.45 3.10
CA ILE A 202 -3.69 9.55 3.11
C ILE A 202 -3.29 9.94 1.68
N ARG A 203 -3.12 8.97 0.77
CA ARG A 203 -2.83 9.27 -0.63
C ARG A 203 -3.98 10.01 -1.30
N GLY A 204 -5.24 9.63 -1.01
CA GLY A 204 -6.43 10.36 -1.45
C GLY A 204 -6.45 11.79 -0.91
N PHE A 205 -6.25 11.94 0.40
CA PHE A 205 -6.15 13.26 1.03
C PHE A 205 -5.06 14.13 0.42
N SER A 206 -3.89 13.57 0.11
CA SER A 206 -2.79 14.34 -0.49
C SER A 206 -3.15 14.91 -1.87
N LEU A 207 -3.93 14.16 -2.66
CA LEU A 207 -4.48 14.61 -3.95
C LEU A 207 -5.49 15.75 -3.75
N ASP A 208 -6.44 15.55 -2.84
CA ASP A 208 -7.47 16.56 -2.59
C ASP A 208 -6.86 17.87 -2.06
N LEU A 209 -5.83 17.76 -1.21
CA LEU A 209 -5.13 18.92 -0.66
C LEU A 209 -4.36 19.70 -1.73
N VAL A 210 -3.62 19.02 -2.60
CA VAL A 210 -2.86 19.71 -3.67
C VAL A 210 -3.79 20.35 -4.68
N ASN A 211 -4.89 19.68 -5.05
CA ASN A 211 -5.92 20.24 -5.92
C ASN A 211 -6.63 21.43 -5.28
N HIS A 212 -6.94 21.36 -3.98
CA HIS A 212 -7.56 22.44 -3.24
C HIS A 212 -6.70 23.71 -3.25
N ILE A 213 -5.43 23.56 -2.90
CA ILE A 213 -4.47 24.68 -2.88
C ILE A 213 -4.31 25.29 -4.29
N ALA A 214 -4.13 24.44 -5.31
CA ALA A 214 -3.99 24.90 -6.68
C ALA A 214 -5.23 25.67 -7.17
N LYS A 215 -6.42 25.13 -6.89
CA LYS A 215 -7.69 25.79 -7.22
C LYS A 215 -7.88 27.10 -6.47
N ALA A 216 -7.51 27.15 -5.17
CA ALA A 216 -7.60 28.39 -4.37
C ALA A 216 -6.68 29.49 -4.89
N ARG A 217 -5.49 29.14 -5.43
CA ARG A 217 -4.55 30.08 -6.04
C ARG A 217 -5.07 30.69 -7.34
N ASN A 218 -5.64 29.87 -8.20
CA ASN A 218 -6.15 30.36 -9.48
C ASN A 218 -7.38 29.54 -9.94
N PRO A 219 -8.57 29.89 -9.46
CA PRO A 219 -9.79 29.15 -9.80
C PRO A 219 -10.12 29.10 -11.30
N LYS A 220 -9.67 30.12 -12.07
CA LYS A 220 -9.97 30.22 -13.50
C LYS A 220 -9.08 29.34 -14.38
N LYS A 221 -7.84 29.12 -13.99
CA LYS A 221 -6.86 28.34 -14.77
C LYS A 221 -6.65 26.94 -14.23
N PHE A 222 -7.09 26.67 -12.99
CA PHE A 222 -6.88 25.38 -12.33
C PHE A 222 -7.31 24.20 -13.19
N VAL A 223 -6.45 23.19 -13.26
CA VAL A 223 -6.75 21.85 -13.77
C VAL A 223 -6.42 20.80 -12.69
N PRO A 224 -7.23 19.76 -12.53
CA PRO A 224 -6.92 18.70 -11.58
C PRO A 224 -5.73 17.86 -12.06
N LEU A 225 -5.05 17.20 -11.13
CA LEU A 225 -3.95 16.29 -11.45
C LEU A 225 -4.44 15.15 -12.35
N ASP A 226 -3.70 14.86 -13.42
CA ASP A 226 -4.07 13.84 -14.41
C ASP A 226 -4.15 12.45 -13.79
N LYS A 227 -5.12 11.63 -14.22
CA LYS A 227 -5.36 10.28 -13.69
C LYS A 227 -4.20 9.32 -13.90
N LYS A 228 -3.41 9.47 -14.97
CA LYS A 228 -2.22 8.62 -15.20
C LYS A 228 -1.15 8.96 -14.17
N ILE A 229 -0.94 10.26 -13.88
CA ILE A 229 -0.03 10.72 -12.84
C ILE A 229 -0.51 10.26 -11.47
N GLN A 230 -1.80 10.38 -11.14
CA GLN A 230 -2.37 9.86 -9.90
C GLN A 230 -2.06 8.36 -9.73
N ARG A 231 -2.27 7.55 -10.77
CA ARG A 231 -1.95 6.11 -10.74
C ARG A 231 -0.48 5.84 -10.51
N TYR A 232 0.39 6.58 -11.17
CA TYR A 232 1.84 6.46 -11.01
C TYR A 232 2.28 6.79 -9.57
N LEU A 233 1.72 7.84 -8.98
CA LEU A 233 1.95 8.23 -7.58
C LEU A 233 1.30 7.27 -6.55
N GLY A 234 0.66 6.22 -7.03
CA GLY A 234 0.02 5.23 -6.15
C GLY A 234 -1.27 5.71 -5.50
N ILE A 235 -1.89 6.77 -6.02
CA ILE A 235 -3.16 7.28 -5.51
C ILE A 235 -4.30 6.39 -6.04
N GLY A 236 -5.10 5.86 -5.14
CA GLY A 236 -6.22 4.98 -5.49
C GLY A 236 -5.83 3.57 -5.93
N ASN A 237 -4.59 3.14 -5.69
CA ASN A 237 -4.13 1.80 -6.03
C ASN A 237 -3.11 1.22 -5.04
N ALA A 238 -2.75 -0.05 -5.20
CA ALA A 238 -1.84 -0.75 -4.30
C ALA A 238 -0.40 -0.26 -4.34
N THR A 239 0.05 0.39 -5.40
CA THR A 239 1.42 0.90 -5.53
C THR A 239 1.73 1.93 -4.45
N GLY A 240 0.73 2.72 -4.04
CA GLY A 240 0.86 3.71 -2.96
C GLY A 240 0.98 3.12 -1.55
N LEU A 241 0.77 1.82 -1.38
CA LEU A 241 0.77 1.15 -0.08
C LEU A 241 2.17 0.69 0.37
N GLY A 242 3.23 1.32 -0.11
CA GLY A 242 4.62 0.97 0.14
C GLY A 242 5.09 1.12 1.59
N MET A 243 4.48 0.39 2.52
CA MET A 243 4.79 0.42 3.95
C MET A 243 5.95 -0.48 4.37
N ALA A 244 6.49 -1.25 3.45
CA ALA A 244 7.51 -2.25 3.73
C ALA A 244 8.70 -1.78 4.61
N PRO A 245 9.22 -0.54 4.50
CA PRO A 245 10.33 -0.09 5.35
C PRO A 245 10.01 -0.12 6.85
N PHE A 246 8.75 0.12 7.23
CA PHE A 246 8.34 0.10 8.64
C PHE A 246 8.07 -1.31 9.12
N LEU A 247 7.45 -2.15 8.30
CA LEU A 247 7.14 -3.54 8.60
C LEU A 247 8.40 -4.37 8.79
N VAL A 248 9.42 -4.16 7.95
CA VAL A 248 10.69 -4.90 8.01
C VAL A 248 11.45 -4.64 9.31
N LYS A 249 11.26 -3.49 9.95
CA LYS A 249 11.92 -3.15 11.21
C LYS A 249 11.22 -3.70 12.45
N HIS A 250 10.02 -4.26 12.30
CA HIS A 250 9.26 -4.77 13.45
C HIS A 250 9.06 -6.29 13.34
N PRO A 251 9.81 -7.10 14.11
CA PRO A 251 9.79 -8.56 13.97
C PRO A 251 8.40 -9.19 14.13
N VAL A 252 7.59 -8.68 15.04
CA VAL A 252 6.23 -9.22 15.29
C VAL A 252 5.31 -8.96 14.12
N LEU A 253 5.26 -7.73 13.60
CA LEU A 253 4.44 -7.39 12.42
C LEU A 253 4.89 -8.16 11.20
N LEU A 254 6.21 -8.28 11.01
CA LEU A 254 6.78 -9.03 9.92
C LEU A 254 6.41 -10.50 10.00
N ASN A 255 6.55 -11.12 11.17
CA ASN A 255 6.15 -12.51 11.39
C ASN A 255 4.66 -12.72 11.11
N ASN A 256 3.79 -11.86 11.61
CA ASN A 256 2.36 -11.94 11.39
C ASN A 256 2.02 -11.80 9.90
N TRP A 257 2.67 -10.89 9.19
CA TRP A 257 2.50 -10.73 7.75
C TRP A 257 2.88 -12.00 6.99
N PHE A 258 4.03 -12.60 7.31
CA PHE A 258 4.45 -13.84 6.68
C PHE A 258 3.53 -15.00 6.99
N GLN A 259 3.07 -15.14 8.22
CA GLN A 259 2.11 -16.18 8.60
C GLN A 259 0.85 -16.13 7.74
N VAL A 260 0.25 -14.95 7.59
CA VAL A 260 -0.95 -14.77 6.79
C VAL A 260 -0.68 -15.05 5.31
N ARG A 261 0.43 -14.52 4.78
CA ARG A 261 0.84 -14.74 3.39
C ARG A 261 1.09 -16.20 3.08
N GLU A 262 1.82 -16.89 3.93
CA GLU A 262 2.14 -18.32 3.74
C GLU A 262 0.88 -19.19 3.91
N THR A 263 -0.04 -18.82 4.77
CA THR A 263 -1.33 -19.53 4.90
C THR A 263 -2.16 -19.37 3.61
N ALA A 264 -2.19 -18.19 3.02
CA ALA A 264 -2.87 -17.98 1.74
C ALA A 264 -2.21 -18.76 0.60
N LEU A 265 -0.88 -18.78 0.56
CA LEU A 265 -0.11 -19.55 -0.41
C LEU A 265 -0.42 -21.06 -0.28
N SER A 266 -0.43 -21.61 0.94
CA SER A 266 -0.76 -23.01 1.18
C SER A 266 -2.15 -23.34 0.63
N ARG A 267 -3.15 -22.50 0.88
CA ARG A 267 -4.50 -22.72 0.32
C ARG A 267 -4.51 -22.77 -1.21
N MET A 268 -3.72 -21.89 -1.86
CA MET A 268 -3.60 -21.91 -3.33
C MET A 268 -2.92 -23.15 -3.84
N ILE A 269 -1.84 -23.57 -3.21
CA ILE A 269 -1.08 -24.78 -3.60
C ILE A 269 -1.91 -26.06 -3.40
N ASP A 270 -2.74 -26.08 -2.37
CA ASP A 270 -3.57 -27.24 -2.02
C ASP A 270 -4.90 -27.29 -2.81
N LEU A 271 -5.16 -26.32 -3.71
CA LEU A 271 -6.28 -26.41 -4.64
C LEU A 271 -6.09 -27.62 -5.59
N ALA A 272 -7.04 -28.54 -5.54
CA ALA A 272 -7.02 -29.70 -6.43
C ALA A 272 -7.19 -29.26 -7.90
N GLU A 273 -8.09 -28.32 -8.14
CA GLU A 273 -8.43 -27.81 -9.48
C GLU A 273 -8.53 -26.30 -9.48
N LEU A 274 -8.10 -25.70 -10.57
CA LEU A 274 -8.23 -24.26 -10.82
C LEU A 274 -9.43 -24.01 -11.76
N SER A 275 -10.28 -23.03 -11.43
CA SER A 275 -11.34 -22.66 -12.37
C SER A 275 -10.76 -22.09 -13.66
N LYS A 276 -11.46 -22.25 -14.78
CA LYS A 276 -11.03 -21.73 -16.08
C LYS A 276 -10.74 -20.24 -16.03
N GLU A 277 -11.59 -19.47 -15.38
CA GLU A 277 -11.41 -18.02 -15.20
C GLU A 277 -10.10 -17.67 -14.47
N LYS A 278 -9.82 -18.38 -13.39
CA LYS A 278 -8.56 -18.19 -12.64
C LYS A 278 -7.34 -18.62 -13.46
N ALA A 279 -7.46 -19.68 -14.24
CA ALA A 279 -6.39 -20.15 -15.13
C ALA A 279 -6.10 -19.12 -16.24
N GLU A 280 -7.12 -18.58 -16.90
CA GLU A 280 -6.99 -17.53 -17.92
C GLU A 280 -6.39 -16.25 -17.32
N ARG A 281 -6.83 -15.87 -16.13
CA ARG A 281 -6.25 -14.72 -15.41
C ARG A 281 -4.79 -14.94 -15.05
N LEU A 282 -4.42 -16.13 -14.64
CA LEU A 282 -3.03 -16.48 -14.31
C LEU A 282 -2.13 -16.39 -15.55
N ILE A 283 -2.60 -16.88 -16.69
CA ILE A 283 -1.89 -16.76 -17.97
C ILE A 283 -1.68 -15.28 -18.33
N GLU A 284 -2.73 -14.47 -18.27
CA GLU A 284 -2.62 -13.02 -18.56
C GLU A 284 -1.55 -12.37 -17.67
N LEU A 285 -1.59 -12.65 -16.37
CA LEU A 285 -0.64 -12.09 -15.41
C LEU A 285 0.79 -12.54 -15.69
N THR A 286 0.99 -13.78 -16.13
CA THR A 286 2.31 -14.33 -16.47
C THR A 286 2.94 -13.56 -17.65
N PHE A 287 2.15 -13.24 -18.68
CA PHE A 287 2.62 -12.40 -19.79
C PHE A 287 2.90 -10.96 -19.36
N ARG A 288 2.08 -10.40 -18.48
CA ARG A 288 2.32 -9.05 -17.91
C ARG A 288 3.61 -8.99 -17.10
N VAL A 289 3.89 -10.03 -16.31
CA VAL A 289 5.16 -10.15 -15.57
C VAL A 289 6.33 -10.23 -16.54
N LYS A 290 6.25 -11.03 -17.61
CA LYS A 290 7.30 -11.10 -18.65
C LYS A 290 7.60 -9.72 -19.24
N ALA A 291 6.57 -8.99 -19.64
CA ALA A 291 6.74 -7.62 -20.17
C ALA A 291 7.38 -6.70 -19.15
N PHE A 292 6.97 -6.81 -17.89
CA PHE A 292 7.47 -5.96 -16.80
C PHE A 292 8.94 -6.23 -16.48
N ILE A 293 9.34 -7.50 -16.27
CA ILE A 293 10.76 -7.83 -15.97
C ILE A 293 11.68 -7.51 -17.15
N ASN A 294 11.19 -7.61 -18.39
CA ASN A 294 11.97 -7.24 -19.58
C ASN A 294 12.25 -5.74 -19.65
N SER A 295 11.39 -4.90 -19.06
CA SER A 295 11.60 -3.45 -18.99
C SER A 295 12.61 -3.04 -17.91
N TRP A 296 13.03 -3.96 -17.04
CA TRP A 296 13.98 -3.63 -15.99
C TRP A 296 15.38 -3.40 -16.52
N ASN A 297 15.94 -2.27 -16.11
CA ASN A 297 17.31 -1.88 -16.40
C ASN A 297 17.99 -1.40 -15.12
N THR A 298 19.29 -1.60 -15.00
CA THR A 298 20.10 -1.16 -13.86
C THR A 298 21.56 -1.06 -14.28
N ASP A 299 22.27 -0.11 -13.71
CA ASP A 299 23.71 0.07 -13.87
C ASP A 299 24.52 -0.73 -12.85
N ASP A 300 23.86 -1.38 -11.88
CA ASP A 300 24.51 -2.24 -10.90
C ASP A 300 24.71 -3.65 -11.46
N ASP A 301 25.95 -4.08 -11.63
CA ASP A 301 26.30 -5.37 -12.23
C ASP A 301 25.76 -6.58 -11.46
N ARG A 302 25.64 -6.49 -10.13
CA ARG A 302 25.09 -7.59 -9.31
C ARG A 302 23.59 -7.72 -9.54
N GLN A 303 22.88 -6.60 -9.58
CA GLN A 303 21.46 -6.59 -9.88
C GLN A 303 21.20 -7.03 -11.33
N LYS A 304 22.03 -6.59 -12.28
CA LYS A 304 21.94 -6.98 -13.68
C LYS A 304 22.01 -8.49 -13.84
N LYS A 305 22.99 -9.15 -13.22
CA LYS A 305 23.09 -10.63 -13.22
C LYS A 305 21.84 -11.30 -12.67
N ARG A 306 21.28 -10.80 -11.57
CA ARG A 306 20.05 -11.36 -10.98
C ARG A 306 18.84 -11.17 -11.90
N ILE A 307 18.73 -10.04 -12.55
CA ILE A 307 17.67 -9.75 -13.53
C ILE A 307 17.79 -10.66 -14.74
N ASP A 308 19.00 -10.86 -15.27
CA ASP A 308 19.24 -11.73 -16.43
C ASP A 308 18.89 -13.19 -16.11
N ILE A 309 19.29 -13.69 -14.94
CA ILE A 309 18.89 -15.01 -14.45
C ILE A 309 17.36 -15.11 -14.39
N LEU A 310 16.70 -14.15 -13.75
CA LEU A 310 15.25 -14.14 -13.62
C LEU A 310 14.55 -14.13 -14.98
N LYS A 311 15.04 -13.35 -15.95
CA LYS A 311 14.48 -13.31 -17.31
C LYS A 311 14.58 -14.66 -18.01
N ALA A 312 15.72 -15.33 -17.88
CA ALA A 312 15.94 -16.66 -18.48
C ALA A 312 15.03 -17.71 -17.82
N GLU A 313 14.97 -17.73 -16.50
CA GLU A 313 14.09 -18.62 -15.74
C GLU A 313 12.62 -18.39 -16.07
N TRP A 314 12.21 -17.13 -16.21
CA TRP A 314 10.83 -16.79 -16.55
C TRP A 314 10.42 -17.26 -17.95
N VAL A 315 11.33 -17.17 -18.91
CA VAL A 315 11.09 -17.73 -20.27
C VAL A 315 10.90 -19.23 -20.24
N SER A 316 11.70 -19.95 -19.45
CA SER A 316 11.53 -21.40 -19.26
C SER A 316 10.20 -21.72 -18.59
N LEU A 317 9.86 -21.00 -17.53
CA LEU A 317 8.69 -21.24 -16.70
C LEU A 317 7.37 -20.91 -17.39
N ILE A 318 7.33 -19.94 -18.30
CA ILE A 318 6.08 -19.48 -18.93
C ILE A 318 5.34 -20.62 -19.66
N ASN A 319 6.07 -21.63 -20.12
CA ASN A 319 5.52 -22.79 -20.79
C ASN A 319 4.71 -23.70 -19.84
N GLU A 320 4.83 -23.52 -18.54
CA GLU A 320 4.01 -24.22 -17.56
C GLU A 320 2.64 -23.55 -17.36
N PHE A 321 2.48 -22.29 -17.77
CA PHE A 321 1.26 -21.51 -17.63
C PHE A 321 0.40 -21.55 -18.91
N THR A 322 0.10 -22.76 -19.39
CA THR A 322 -0.88 -22.97 -20.46
C THR A 322 -2.21 -23.40 -19.88
N LEU A 323 -3.31 -23.12 -20.58
CA LEU A 323 -4.64 -23.47 -20.10
C LEU A 323 -4.76 -24.97 -19.86
N GLU A 324 -4.26 -25.79 -20.78
CA GLU A 324 -4.24 -27.25 -20.68
C GLU A 324 -3.53 -27.73 -19.41
N LYS A 325 -2.37 -27.15 -19.08
CA LYS A 325 -1.60 -27.54 -17.89
C LYS A 325 -2.25 -27.04 -16.60
N LEU A 326 -2.78 -25.82 -16.61
CA LEU A 326 -3.39 -25.20 -15.43
C LEU A 326 -4.71 -25.84 -15.02
N LEU A 327 -5.42 -26.47 -15.95
CA LEU A 327 -6.65 -27.22 -15.65
C LEU A 327 -6.39 -28.66 -15.18
N LYS A 328 -5.12 -29.10 -15.12
CA LYS A 328 -4.77 -30.42 -14.57
C LYS A 328 -4.84 -30.40 -13.04
N ILE A 329 -5.16 -31.57 -12.49
CA ILE A 329 -5.19 -31.75 -11.03
C ILE A 329 -3.83 -31.39 -10.42
N ASN A 330 -3.87 -30.65 -9.32
CA ASN A 330 -2.68 -30.18 -8.58
C ASN A 330 -1.71 -29.31 -9.41
N ALA A 331 -2.19 -28.63 -10.45
CA ALA A 331 -1.35 -27.82 -11.33
C ALA A 331 -0.49 -26.80 -10.57
N LEU A 332 -1.11 -26.01 -9.66
CA LEU A 332 -0.37 -25.00 -8.89
C LEU A 332 0.68 -25.62 -7.98
N LYS A 333 0.38 -26.76 -7.36
CA LYS A 333 1.34 -27.53 -6.54
C LYS A 333 2.55 -28.01 -7.36
N ASN A 334 2.31 -28.51 -8.56
CA ASN A 334 3.36 -28.97 -9.45
C ASN A 334 4.26 -27.81 -9.91
N ILE A 335 3.68 -26.68 -10.31
CA ILE A 335 4.42 -25.46 -10.69
C ILE A 335 5.24 -24.97 -9.50
N PHE A 336 4.63 -24.89 -8.31
CA PHE A 336 5.33 -24.43 -7.10
C PHE A 336 6.51 -25.33 -6.74
N ASN A 337 6.32 -26.64 -6.79
CA ASN A 337 7.39 -27.61 -6.51
C ASN A 337 8.52 -27.53 -7.56
N GLY A 338 8.17 -27.40 -8.84
CA GLY A 338 9.15 -27.20 -9.91
C GLY A 338 9.96 -25.92 -9.75
N SER A 339 9.33 -24.88 -9.17
CA SER A 339 9.98 -23.58 -8.95
C SER A 339 11.12 -23.62 -7.93
N LYS A 340 11.23 -24.66 -7.11
CA LYS A 340 12.30 -24.80 -6.09
C LYS A 340 13.72 -24.79 -6.69
N ASN A 341 13.84 -25.11 -7.97
CA ASN A 341 15.11 -25.11 -8.69
C ASN A 341 15.47 -23.74 -9.28
N TYR A 342 14.58 -22.74 -9.20
CA TYR A 342 14.78 -21.40 -9.70
C TYR A 342 15.30 -20.45 -8.60
N SER A 343 15.73 -19.26 -9.02
CA SER A 343 16.14 -18.19 -8.11
C SER A 343 15.04 -17.82 -7.13
N THR A 344 15.41 -17.27 -5.99
CA THR A 344 14.46 -16.80 -4.98
C THR A 344 13.50 -15.76 -5.56
N GLU A 345 13.99 -14.91 -6.44
CA GLU A 345 13.20 -13.90 -7.14
C GLU A 345 12.11 -14.52 -8.00
N CYS A 346 12.45 -15.55 -8.76
CA CYS A 346 11.49 -16.28 -9.59
C CYS A 346 10.43 -16.97 -8.73
N GLN A 347 10.86 -17.65 -7.65
CA GLN A 347 9.94 -18.29 -6.70
C GLN A 347 8.96 -17.30 -6.09
N GLU A 348 9.42 -16.12 -5.67
CA GLU A 348 8.55 -15.09 -5.08
C GLU A 348 7.61 -14.44 -6.10
N LEU A 349 7.99 -14.38 -7.39
CA LEU A 349 7.06 -13.99 -8.46
C LEU A 349 5.92 -14.99 -8.62
N ILE A 350 6.22 -16.29 -8.60
CA ILE A 350 5.21 -17.37 -8.67
C ILE A 350 4.25 -17.27 -7.49
N VAL A 351 4.79 -17.13 -6.28
CA VAL A 351 3.97 -16.90 -5.07
C VAL A 351 3.06 -15.69 -5.26
N SER A 352 3.60 -14.60 -5.78
CA SER A 352 2.83 -13.38 -6.03
C SER A 352 1.70 -13.59 -7.04
N LEU A 353 1.95 -14.36 -8.11
CA LEU A 353 0.92 -14.70 -9.10
C LEU A 353 -0.20 -15.56 -8.48
N PHE A 354 0.13 -16.54 -7.68
CA PHE A 354 -0.86 -17.39 -7.02
C PHE A 354 -1.75 -16.59 -6.08
N LEU A 355 -1.15 -15.68 -5.30
CA LEU A 355 -1.90 -14.78 -4.42
C LEU A 355 -2.79 -13.81 -5.19
N GLU A 356 -2.36 -13.33 -6.37
CA GLU A 356 -3.16 -12.44 -7.23
C GLU A 356 -4.42 -13.12 -7.79
N VAL A 357 -4.39 -14.43 -7.97
CA VAL A 357 -5.49 -15.17 -8.63
C VAL A 357 -6.52 -15.67 -7.64
N GLY A 358 -6.21 -15.72 -6.36
CA GLY A 358 -7.22 -16.17 -5.43
C GLY A 358 -6.76 -16.49 -4.02
N GLY A 359 -5.59 -16.00 -3.66
CA GLY A 359 -5.15 -16.08 -2.26
C GLY A 359 -5.94 -15.09 -1.40
N ASP A 360 -7.25 -15.30 -1.26
CA ASP A 360 -8.05 -14.54 -0.32
C ASP A 360 -7.60 -14.87 1.10
N LEU A 361 -7.18 -13.84 1.80
CA LEU A 361 -6.72 -13.90 3.18
C LEU A 361 -7.88 -13.79 4.14
#